data_549180c40a7b6f94be7e6b28bd3b1078
#
_entry.id   549180c40a7b6f94be7e6b28bd3b1078
#
_cell.length_a   1.000
_cell.length_b   1.000
_cell.length_c   1.000
_cell.angle_alpha   90.00
_cell.angle_beta   90.00
_cell.angle_gamma   90.00
#
_symmetry.space_group_name_H-M   'P 1'
#
loop_
_entity.id
_entity.type
_entity.pdbx_description
1 polymer ?
#
loop_
_entity_poly.entity_id
_entity_poly.type
_entity_poly.pdbx_seq_one_letter_code
_entity_poly.pdbx_strand_id
1 'polypeptide(L)'
;MPVAIITGASKGLGRALGAALAARGWDLVVDARSAGPLEEAARELRKGGARVVALPGDVADAAHRAALVAAARELGGLDLLVNNASVLGAEPLVRLEEHPLDGLRAALEVNAVAPLGLVQEALPLLRASSLYGTSAPSPYIGDNERQTGTEGHKRTGGAVLNISSDAAAEAYETWGGYGAAKAALDQLSAVLAVEEPGLRVWWVDPGDMRTDLYAAAVPTDDGAGRPLPGTVVPALLRLLDAGAASGRYAAPGLLDGAR
;
A
#
# COMPACT_ATOMS: atom_id res chain seq x y z
N MET A 1 -1.60 4.12 -20.75
CA MET A 1 -1.83 4.82 -19.47
C MET A 1 -1.35 3.89 -18.38
N PRO A 2 -0.70 4.38 -17.32
CA PRO A 2 -0.26 3.52 -16.24
C PRO A 2 -1.46 2.94 -15.48
N VAL A 3 -1.28 1.75 -14.91
CA VAL A 3 -2.33 0.99 -14.22
C VAL A 3 -1.95 0.79 -12.75
N ALA A 4 -2.87 1.04 -11.83
CA ALA A 4 -2.69 0.75 -10.42
C ALA A 4 -3.77 -0.18 -9.86
N ILE A 5 -3.37 -1.09 -8.95
CA ILE A 5 -4.28 -1.78 -8.04
C ILE A 5 -4.23 -1.06 -6.69
N ILE A 6 -5.38 -0.75 -6.10
CA ILE A 6 -5.48 -0.13 -4.76
C ILE A 6 -6.46 -0.93 -3.91
N THR A 7 -5.95 -1.59 -2.86
CA THR A 7 -6.80 -2.33 -1.94
C THR A 7 -7.41 -1.42 -0.87
N GLY A 8 -8.65 -1.71 -0.42
CA GLY A 8 -9.36 -0.89 0.57
C GLY A 8 -9.71 0.51 0.08
N ALA A 9 -10.10 0.66 -1.18
CA ALA A 9 -10.28 1.96 -1.85
C ALA A 9 -11.67 2.58 -1.72
N SER A 10 -12.60 1.98 -0.98
CA SER A 10 -13.95 2.55 -0.80
C SER A 10 -13.99 3.81 0.06
N LYS A 11 -12.98 4.02 0.92
CA LYS A 11 -12.90 5.13 1.88
C LYS A 11 -11.45 5.47 2.26
N GLY A 12 -11.26 6.46 3.10
CA GLY A 12 -9.97 6.79 3.72
C GLY A 12 -8.87 7.11 2.70
N LEU A 13 -7.65 6.64 3.02
CA LEU A 13 -6.45 6.92 2.22
C LEU A 13 -6.52 6.27 0.83
N GLY A 14 -7.02 5.03 0.74
CA GLY A 14 -7.13 4.33 -0.55
C GLY A 14 -8.02 5.08 -1.55
N ARG A 15 -9.20 5.60 -1.09
CA ARG A 15 -10.08 6.44 -1.93
C ARG A 15 -9.40 7.75 -2.33
N ALA A 16 -8.73 8.41 -1.39
CA ALA A 16 -8.07 9.68 -1.66
C ALA A 16 -6.90 9.54 -2.64
N LEU A 17 -6.07 8.49 -2.48
CA LEU A 17 -4.99 8.18 -3.41
C LEU A 17 -5.53 7.79 -4.79
N GLY A 18 -6.59 6.97 -4.84
CA GLY A 18 -7.27 6.59 -6.08
C GLY A 18 -7.75 7.82 -6.86
N ALA A 19 -8.37 8.80 -6.18
CA ALA A 19 -8.82 10.05 -6.79
C ALA A 19 -7.65 10.85 -7.39
N ALA A 20 -6.53 10.94 -6.68
CA ALA A 20 -5.35 11.65 -7.17
C ALA A 20 -4.69 10.96 -8.36
N LEU A 21 -4.63 9.62 -8.38
CA LEU A 21 -4.09 8.86 -9.50
C LEU A 21 -5.02 8.93 -10.72
N ALA A 22 -6.35 8.80 -10.53
CA ALA A 22 -7.33 8.98 -11.62
C ALA A 22 -7.22 10.36 -12.27
N ALA A 23 -7.09 11.43 -11.47
CA ALA A 23 -6.89 12.80 -11.96
C ALA A 23 -5.58 12.97 -12.75
N ARG A 24 -4.61 12.08 -12.57
CA ARG A 24 -3.34 12.03 -13.31
C ARG A 24 -3.38 11.09 -14.53
N GLY A 25 -4.55 10.57 -14.88
CA GLY A 25 -4.74 9.70 -16.05
C GLY A 25 -4.32 8.25 -15.82
N TRP A 26 -4.27 7.77 -14.58
CA TRP A 26 -4.07 6.35 -14.27
C TRP A 26 -5.37 5.58 -14.43
N ASP A 27 -5.30 4.39 -14.99
CA ASP A 27 -6.36 3.40 -14.92
C ASP A 27 -6.26 2.61 -13.60
N LEU A 28 -7.39 2.25 -13.02
CA LEU A 28 -7.44 1.73 -11.67
C LEU A 28 -8.21 0.41 -11.57
N VAL A 29 -7.66 -0.53 -10.83
CA VAL A 29 -8.39 -1.64 -10.23
C VAL A 29 -8.53 -1.35 -8.75
N VAL A 30 -9.75 -1.27 -8.25
CA VAL A 30 -10.03 -0.92 -6.85
C VAL A 30 -10.86 -1.99 -6.18
N ASP A 31 -10.54 -2.29 -4.91
CA ASP A 31 -11.32 -3.24 -4.14
C ASP A 31 -11.78 -2.67 -2.80
N ALA A 32 -12.78 -3.31 -2.24
CA ALA A 32 -13.19 -3.26 -0.85
C ALA A 32 -14.23 -4.36 -0.58
N ARG A 33 -14.41 -4.74 0.68
CA ARG A 33 -15.40 -5.76 1.07
C ARG A 33 -16.86 -5.35 0.76
N SER A 34 -17.16 -4.06 0.86
CA SER A 34 -18.53 -3.55 0.69
C SER A 34 -18.77 -3.01 -0.71
N ALA A 35 -19.61 -3.69 -1.50
CA ALA A 35 -19.90 -3.34 -2.89
C ALA A 35 -20.47 -1.93 -3.09
N GLY A 36 -21.44 -1.53 -2.28
CA GLY A 36 -22.09 -0.20 -2.41
C GLY A 36 -21.13 0.98 -2.28
N PRO A 37 -20.40 1.11 -1.15
CA PRO A 37 -19.39 2.16 -0.97
C PRO A 37 -18.25 2.10 -2.00
N LEU A 38 -17.85 0.89 -2.45
CA LEU A 38 -16.84 0.74 -3.48
C LEU A 38 -17.31 1.29 -4.83
N GLU A 39 -18.54 0.96 -5.23
CA GLU A 39 -19.09 1.44 -6.52
C GLU A 39 -19.34 2.95 -6.48
N GLU A 40 -19.72 3.51 -5.33
CA GLU A 40 -19.80 4.97 -5.16
C GLU A 40 -18.41 5.61 -5.38
N ALA A 41 -17.38 5.09 -4.73
CA ALA A 41 -16.01 5.57 -4.93
C ALA A 41 -15.57 5.44 -6.39
N ALA A 42 -15.79 4.27 -7.02
CA ALA A 42 -15.43 4.04 -8.42
C ALA A 42 -16.13 4.99 -9.38
N ARG A 43 -17.38 5.34 -9.12
CA ARG A 43 -18.14 6.31 -9.91
C ARG A 43 -17.52 7.70 -9.88
N GLU A 44 -17.02 8.12 -8.71
CA GLU A 44 -16.28 9.39 -8.57
C GLU A 44 -14.93 9.34 -9.33
N LEU A 45 -14.20 8.23 -9.20
CA LEU A 45 -12.92 8.05 -9.87
C LEU A 45 -13.04 8.09 -11.41
N ARG A 46 -14.15 7.58 -11.98
CA ARG A 46 -14.41 7.59 -13.42
C ARG A 46 -14.70 8.99 -13.98
N LYS A 47 -15.07 9.97 -13.16
CA LYS A 47 -15.40 11.34 -13.64
C LYS A 47 -14.25 12.02 -14.36
N GLY A 48 -13.00 11.69 -14.03
CA GLY A 48 -11.79 12.20 -14.67
C GLY A 48 -11.41 11.51 -15.98
N GLY A 49 -12.21 10.53 -16.46
CA GLY A 49 -11.92 9.79 -17.70
C GLY A 49 -11.05 8.54 -17.51
N ALA A 50 -10.65 8.22 -16.29
CA ALA A 50 -9.94 6.98 -15.97
C ALA A 50 -10.82 5.75 -16.19
N ARG A 51 -10.25 4.65 -16.71
CA ARG A 51 -10.89 3.34 -16.65
C ARG A 51 -10.78 2.80 -15.23
N VAL A 52 -11.89 2.46 -14.62
CA VAL A 52 -11.91 1.97 -13.22
C VAL A 52 -12.72 0.69 -13.15
N VAL A 53 -12.03 -0.39 -12.76
CA VAL A 53 -12.62 -1.69 -12.45
C VAL A 53 -12.77 -1.79 -10.93
N ALA A 54 -14.00 -1.89 -10.45
CA ALA A 54 -14.32 -2.04 -9.04
C ALA A 54 -14.69 -3.50 -8.75
N LEU A 55 -13.92 -4.19 -7.92
CA LEU A 55 -14.14 -5.59 -7.57
C LEU A 55 -14.41 -5.70 -6.07
N PRO A 56 -15.66 -5.92 -5.65
CA PRO A 56 -15.95 -6.16 -4.24
C PRO A 56 -15.48 -7.55 -3.83
N GLY A 57 -14.74 -7.62 -2.70
CA GLY A 57 -14.25 -8.89 -2.16
C GLY A 57 -13.33 -8.71 -0.97
N ASP A 58 -12.81 -9.81 -0.46
CA ASP A 58 -11.86 -9.82 0.64
C ASP A 58 -10.45 -10.14 0.12
N VAL A 59 -9.49 -9.29 0.43
CA VAL A 59 -8.08 -9.51 0.05
C VAL A 59 -7.47 -10.77 0.68
N ALA A 60 -8.06 -11.28 1.76
CA ALA A 60 -7.68 -12.57 2.36
C ALA A 60 -8.03 -13.75 1.42
N ASP A 61 -8.99 -13.61 0.52
CA ASP A 61 -9.35 -14.63 -0.46
C ASP A 61 -8.37 -14.64 -1.66
N ALA A 62 -7.71 -15.76 -1.89
CA ALA A 62 -6.79 -15.94 -3.00
C ALA A 62 -7.46 -15.79 -4.37
N ALA A 63 -8.70 -16.28 -4.53
CA ALA A 63 -9.43 -16.11 -5.80
C ALA A 63 -9.74 -14.63 -6.09
N HIS A 64 -10.04 -13.85 -5.04
CA HIS A 64 -10.23 -12.41 -5.18
C HIS A 64 -8.93 -11.70 -5.59
N ARG A 65 -7.78 -12.02 -4.97
CA ARG A 65 -6.48 -11.46 -5.38
C ARG A 65 -6.15 -11.77 -6.83
N ALA A 66 -6.38 -13.02 -7.27
CA ALA A 66 -6.19 -13.42 -8.67
C ALA A 66 -7.09 -12.60 -9.62
N ALA A 67 -8.35 -12.32 -9.22
CA ALA A 67 -9.27 -11.49 -10.01
C ALA A 67 -8.78 -10.04 -10.14
N LEU A 68 -8.21 -9.45 -9.07
CA LEU A 68 -7.62 -8.10 -9.12
C LEU A 68 -6.47 -8.03 -10.13
N VAL A 69 -5.57 -9.02 -10.10
CA VAL A 69 -4.42 -9.08 -11.04
C VAL A 69 -4.88 -9.34 -12.48
N ALA A 70 -5.90 -10.18 -12.68
CA ALA A 70 -6.50 -10.41 -13.99
C ALA A 70 -7.10 -9.13 -14.56
N ALA A 71 -7.84 -8.36 -13.76
CA ALA A 71 -8.42 -7.08 -14.18
C ALA A 71 -7.33 -6.06 -14.57
N ALA A 72 -6.22 -5.99 -13.82
CA ALA A 72 -5.09 -5.13 -14.18
C ALA A 72 -4.48 -5.54 -15.53
N ARG A 73 -4.34 -6.85 -15.78
CA ARG A 73 -3.87 -7.37 -17.07
C ARG A 73 -4.79 -6.95 -18.22
N GLU A 74 -6.11 -6.98 -18.04
CA GLU A 74 -7.08 -6.53 -19.03
C GLU A 74 -7.01 -5.01 -19.30
N LEU A 75 -6.60 -4.23 -18.29
CA LEU A 75 -6.33 -2.80 -18.45
C LEU A 75 -5.01 -2.51 -19.18
N GLY A 76 -4.14 -3.51 -19.35
CA GLY A 76 -2.91 -3.42 -20.14
C GLY A 76 -1.63 -3.65 -19.35
N GLY A 77 -1.70 -4.02 -18.07
CA GLY A 77 -0.53 -4.29 -17.21
C GLY A 77 -0.71 -3.82 -15.78
N LEU A 78 0.38 -3.72 -15.03
CA LEU A 78 0.38 -3.19 -13.67
C LEU A 78 1.67 -2.41 -13.42
N ASP A 79 1.54 -1.14 -13.09
CA ASP A 79 2.66 -0.25 -12.80
C ASP A 79 2.80 0.04 -11.30
N LEU A 80 1.70 0.02 -10.56
CA LEU A 80 1.68 0.28 -9.12
C LEU A 80 0.71 -0.65 -8.40
N LEU A 81 1.21 -1.36 -7.39
CA LEU A 81 0.40 -2.09 -6.43
C LEU A 81 0.37 -1.34 -5.10
N VAL A 82 -0.82 -0.99 -4.62
CA VAL A 82 -1.02 -0.33 -3.31
C VAL A 82 -1.75 -1.27 -2.37
N ASN A 83 -1.03 -1.83 -1.41
CA ASN A 83 -1.57 -2.59 -0.30
C ASN A 83 -1.98 -1.62 0.82
N ASN A 84 -3.25 -1.21 0.80
CA ASN A 84 -3.82 -0.26 1.75
C ASN A 84 -4.92 -0.86 2.63
N ALA A 85 -5.58 -1.94 2.21
CA ALA A 85 -6.57 -2.64 3.05
C ALA A 85 -5.96 -3.02 4.40
N SER A 86 -6.69 -2.76 5.49
CA SER A 86 -6.18 -2.99 6.84
C SER A 86 -7.31 -3.25 7.83
N VAL A 87 -7.01 -4.01 8.89
CA VAL A 87 -7.88 -4.26 10.05
C VAL A 87 -7.07 -4.18 11.34
N LEU A 88 -7.72 -3.85 12.45
CA LEU A 88 -7.08 -3.70 13.77
C LEU A 88 -6.87 -5.03 14.50
N GLY A 89 -7.72 -6.04 14.23
CA GLY A 89 -7.71 -7.33 14.92
C GLY A 89 -8.48 -7.32 16.25
N ALA A 90 -8.68 -6.16 16.86
CA ALA A 90 -9.59 -5.95 17.99
C ALA A 90 -10.19 -4.56 17.88
N GLU A 91 -11.48 -4.43 18.14
CA GLU A 91 -12.22 -3.16 18.10
C GLU A 91 -13.18 -3.10 19.30
N PRO A 92 -12.89 -2.23 20.29
CA PRO A 92 -11.74 -1.35 20.43
C PRO A 92 -10.42 -2.10 20.62
N LEU A 93 -9.30 -1.38 20.49
CA LEU A 93 -7.98 -1.93 20.82
C LEU A 93 -7.92 -2.30 22.31
N VAL A 94 -7.27 -3.43 22.61
CA VAL A 94 -7.17 -3.98 23.97
C VAL A 94 -5.71 -4.33 24.31
N ARG A 95 -5.40 -4.48 25.61
CA ARG A 95 -4.09 -4.94 26.07
C ARG A 95 -3.79 -6.35 25.56
N LEU A 96 -2.50 -6.70 25.42
CA LEU A 96 -2.09 -8.00 24.89
C LEU A 96 -2.65 -9.18 25.70
N GLU A 97 -2.82 -9.02 27.00
CA GLU A 97 -3.42 -10.06 27.88
C GLU A 97 -4.88 -10.37 27.55
N GLU A 98 -5.58 -9.42 26.95
CA GLU A 98 -7.00 -9.54 26.57
C GLU A 98 -7.18 -9.69 25.04
N HIS A 99 -6.08 -9.60 24.27
CA HIS A 99 -6.17 -9.55 22.80
C HIS A 99 -6.63 -10.92 22.26
N PRO A 100 -7.76 -10.99 21.51
CA PRO A 100 -8.25 -12.24 20.97
C PRO A 100 -7.28 -12.80 19.92
N LEU A 101 -6.87 -14.05 20.10
CA LEU A 101 -5.92 -14.67 19.16
C LEU A 101 -6.47 -14.80 17.73
N ASP A 102 -7.78 -14.96 17.58
CA ASP A 102 -8.40 -14.95 16.23
C ASP A 102 -8.36 -13.56 15.61
N GLY A 103 -8.48 -12.50 16.42
CA GLY A 103 -8.27 -11.12 15.97
C GLY A 103 -6.84 -10.87 15.51
N LEU A 104 -5.85 -11.38 16.24
CA LEU A 104 -4.44 -11.32 15.82
C LEU A 104 -4.21 -12.05 14.50
N ARG A 105 -4.79 -13.26 14.34
CA ARG A 105 -4.71 -14.03 13.08
C ARG A 105 -5.32 -13.25 11.93
N ALA A 106 -6.50 -12.62 12.15
CA ALA A 106 -7.16 -11.80 11.14
C ALA A 106 -6.32 -10.56 10.76
N ALA A 107 -5.70 -9.90 11.75
CA ALA A 107 -4.80 -8.77 11.49
C ALA A 107 -3.58 -9.18 10.67
N LEU A 108 -2.93 -10.29 11.03
CA LEU A 108 -1.80 -10.85 10.26
C LEU A 108 -2.23 -11.25 8.85
N GLU A 109 -3.38 -11.89 8.70
CA GLU A 109 -3.89 -12.32 7.39
C GLU A 109 -4.11 -11.12 6.46
N VAL A 110 -4.86 -10.11 6.91
CA VAL A 110 -5.23 -8.97 6.05
C VAL A 110 -4.07 -8.00 5.87
N ASN A 111 -3.26 -7.75 6.92
CA ASN A 111 -2.25 -6.68 6.89
C ASN A 111 -0.86 -7.17 6.42
N ALA A 112 -0.60 -8.49 6.38
CA ALA A 112 0.71 -9.03 6.00
C ALA A 112 0.62 -10.18 4.98
N VAL A 113 -0.18 -11.21 5.24
CA VAL A 113 -0.26 -12.40 4.36
C VAL A 113 -0.93 -12.05 3.03
N ALA A 114 -2.07 -11.37 3.06
CA ALA A 114 -2.78 -10.97 1.84
C ALA A 114 -1.94 -10.02 0.96
N PRO A 115 -1.27 -8.97 1.49
CA PRO A 115 -0.30 -8.18 0.74
C PRO A 115 0.79 -9.00 0.06
N LEU A 116 1.41 -9.95 0.79
CA LEU A 116 2.41 -10.83 0.20
C LEU A 116 1.83 -11.67 -0.93
N GLY A 117 0.65 -12.30 -0.71
CA GLY A 117 -0.02 -13.10 -1.73
C GLY A 117 -0.35 -12.28 -2.97
N LEU A 118 -0.85 -11.05 -2.80
CA LEU A 118 -1.14 -10.16 -3.94
C LEU A 118 0.14 -9.73 -4.67
N VAL A 119 1.23 -9.46 -3.95
CA VAL A 119 2.56 -9.21 -4.57
C VAL A 119 2.99 -10.42 -5.40
N GLN A 120 2.94 -11.64 -4.88
CA GLN A 120 3.35 -12.85 -5.58
C GLN A 120 2.60 -13.02 -6.91
N GLU A 121 1.29 -12.80 -6.92
CA GLU A 121 0.46 -12.87 -8.12
C GLU A 121 0.73 -11.72 -9.10
N ALA A 122 1.05 -10.53 -8.59
CA ALA A 122 1.28 -9.31 -9.35
C ALA A 122 2.71 -9.20 -9.94
N LEU A 123 3.70 -9.92 -9.37
CA LEU A 123 5.11 -9.82 -9.77
C LEU A 123 5.36 -9.90 -11.28
N PRO A 124 4.73 -10.83 -12.05
CA PRO A 124 4.96 -10.89 -13.49
C PRO A 124 4.58 -9.60 -14.22
N LEU A 125 3.50 -8.94 -13.81
CA LEU A 125 3.06 -7.67 -14.39
C LEU A 125 3.94 -6.51 -13.93
N LEU A 126 4.28 -6.44 -12.64
CA LEU A 126 5.16 -5.41 -12.09
C LEU A 126 6.54 -5.45 -12.72
N ARG A 127 7.12 -6.65 -12.91
CA ARG A 127 8.42 -6.82 -13.59
C ARG A 127 8.39 -6.39 -15.05
N ALA A 128 7.24 -6.51 -15.72
CA ALA A 128 7.05 -6.10 -17.12
C ALA A 128 6.78 -4.59 -17.28
N SER A 129 6.50 -3.87 -16.19
CA SER A 129 6.27 -2.43 -16.22
C SER A 129 7.53 -1.66 -16.63
N SER A 130 7.34 -0.56 -17.35
CA SER A 130 8.40 0.38 -17.74
C SER A 130 8.31 1.72 -17.02
N LEU A 131 7.49 1.83 -15.97
CA LEU A 131 7.21 3.08 -15.26
C LEU A 131 8.47 3.70 -14.66
N TYR A 132 9.31 2.86 -14.04
CA TYR A 132 10.58 3.28 -13.46
C TYR A 132 11.73 2.65 -14.23
N GLY A 133 12.18 3.33 -15.28
CA GLY A 133 13.46 3.02 -15.93
C GLY A 133 14.63 3.20 -14.96
N THR A 134 15.72 2.51 -15.19
CA THR A 134 16.91 2.46 -14.33
C THR A 134 17.38 3.83 -13.86
N SER A 135 17.36 4.08 -12.56
CA SER A 135 18.33 4.97 -11.92
C SER A 135 18.28 4.83 -10.39
N ALA A 136 19.43 4.60 -9.85
CA ALA A 136 19.89 4.55 -8.47
C ALA A 136 20.02 3.16 -7.84
N PRO A 137 21.22 2.83 -7.30
CA PRO A 137 21.45 1.61 -6.54
C PRO A 137 20.65 1.61 -5.25
N SER A 138 20.07 0.45 -4.89
CA SER A 138 19.47 0.24 -3.59
C SER A 138 20.50 0.49 -2.48
N PRO A 139 20.19 1.26 -1.43
CA PRO A 139 21.12 1.44 -0.30
C PRO A 139 21.33 0.16 0.51
N TYR A 140 20.58 -0.89 0.26
CA TYR A 140 20.66 -2.19 0.94
C TYR A 140 21.45 -3.25 0.18
N ILE A 141 22.05 -2.94 -0.99
CA ILE A 141 22.95 -3.86 -1.69
C ILE A 141 24.33 -3.80 -1.02
N GLY A 142 24.71 -4.89 -0.36
CA GLY A 142 26.04 -5.02 0.26
C GLY A 142 27.18 -4.92 -0.77
N ASP A 143 28.36 -4.53 -0.31
CA ASP A 143 29.55 -4.25 -1.15
C ASP A 143 30.03 -5.41 -2.04
N ASN A 144 29.53 -6.64 -1.82
CA ASN A 144 29.94 -7.83 -2.60
C ASN A 144 29.41 -7.88 -4.05
N GLU A 145 28.35 -7.15 -4.39
CA GLU A 145 27.82 -7.14 -5.77
C GLU A 145 28.41 -6.05 -6.67
N ARG A 146 29.20 -5.12 -6.11
CA ARG A 146 29.87 -4.07 -6.90
C ARG A 146 31.02 -4.55 -7.77
N GLN A 147 31.45 -5.82 -7.61
CA GLN A 147 32.66 -6.34 -8.29
C GLN A 147 32.37 -7.24 -9.50
N THR A 148 31.14 -7.65 -9.75
CA THR A 148 30.80 -8.39 -10.96
C THR A 148 30.24 -7.44 -12.01
N GLY A 149 31.12 -6.90 -12.85
CA GLY A 149 30.78 -6.06 -14.01
C GLY A 149 29.96 -6.81 -15.05
N THR A 150 28.69 -7.03 -14.79
CA THR A 150 27.73 -7.45 -15.81
C THR A 150 27.06 -6.21 -16.39
N GLU A 151 27.16 -6.07 -17.69
CA GLU A 151 26.62 -5.02 -18.54
C GLU A 151 25.21 -4.60 -18.12
N GLY A 152 25.00 -3.27 -18.02
CA GLY A 152 23.79 -2.65 -17.51
C GLY A 152 22.52 -3.07 -18.26
N HIS A 153 21.88 -4.11 -17.77
CA HIS A 153 20.48 -4.36 -18.11
C HIS A 153 19.66 -3.16 -17.62
N LYS A 154 19.02 -2.46 -18.55
CA LYS A 154 18.01 -1.46 -18.20
C LYS A 154 16.98 -2.16 -17.31
N ARG A 155 17.07 -1.97 -16.01
CA ARG A 155 16.10 -2.48 -15.05
C ARG A 155 14.87 -1.62 -15.19
N THR A 156 13.81 -2.18 -15.73
CA THR A 156 12.50 -1.56 -15.83
C THR A 156 11.57 -2.34 -14.91
N GLY A 157 10.79 -1.66 -14.12
CA GLY A 157 9.82 -2.32 -13.24
C GLY A 157 8.82 -1.31 -12.67
N GLY A 158 7.74 -1.84 -12.13
CA GLY A 158 6.72 -1.07 -11.43
C GLY A 158 7.09 -0.83 -9.97
N ALA A 159 6.08 -0.47 -9.17
CA ALA A 159 6.23 -0.21 -7.74
C ALA A 159 5.22 -0.95 -6.89
N VAL A 160 5.62 -1.23 -5.66
CA VAL A 160 4.77 -1.69 -4.56
C VAL A 160 4.77 -0.62 -3.47
N LEU A 161 3.61 -0.16 -3.08
CA LEU A 161 3.39 0.75 -1.96
C LEU A 161 2.59 0.02 -0.88
N ASN A 162 3.23 -0.30 0.22
CA ASN A 162 2.61 -0.91 1.38
C ASN A 162 2.31 0.18 2.42
N ILE A 163 1.05 0.33 2.82
CA ILE A 163 0.67 1.27 3.87
C ILE A 163 0.94 0.63 5.23
N SER A 164 1.98 1.13 5.88
CA SER A 164 2.44 0.74 7.21
C SER A 164 1.84 1.62 8.31
N SER A 165 2.53 1.75 9.42
CA SER A 165 2.21 2.58 10.59
C SER A 165 3.47 2.79 11.43
N ASP A 166 3.49 3.84 12.25
CA ASP A 166 4.46 4.01 13.33
C ASP A 166 4.41 2.85 14.33
N ALA A 167 3.21 2.29 14.60
CA ALA A 167 3.03 1.11 15.45
C ALA A 167 3.79 -0.15 14.97
N ALA A 168 4.32 -0.16 13.75
CA ALA A 168 5.22 -1.21 13.27
C ALA A 168 6.62 -1.12 13.91
N ALA A 169 7.04 0.06 14.32
CA ALA A 169 8.38 0.36 14.82
C ALA A 169 8.39 0.82 16.29
N GLU A 170 7.30 1.42 16.74
CA GLU A 170 7.16 1.98 18.09
C GLU A 170 6.13 1.20 18.92
N ALA A 171 6.38 1.09 20.22
CA ALA A 171 5.51 0.34 21.12
C ALA A 171 4.48 1.29 21.77
N TYR A 172 3.22 1.08 21.46
CA TYR A 172 2.10 1.77 22.08
C TYR A 172 1.23 0.78 22.86
N GLU A 173 0.74 1.21 24.02
CA GLU A 173 -0.20 0.42 24.82
C GLU A 173 -1.45 0.12 23.98
N THR A 174 -1.95 -1.11 24.03
CA THR A 174 -3.10 -1.66 23.26
C THR A 174 -2.89 -1.92 21.76
N TRP A 175 -1.86 -1.36 21.14
CA TRP A 175 -1.61 -1.52 19.69
C TRP A 175 -0.86 -2.81 19.32
N GLY A 176 -0.61 -3.72 20.27
CA GLY A 176 0.28 -4.86 20.05
C GLY A 176 -0.12 -5.79 18.90
N GLY A 177 -1.41 -6.11 18.73
CA GLY A 177 -1.87 -6.97 17.65
C GLY A 177 -1.73 -6.34 16.27
N TYR A 178 -2.17 -5.10 16.14
CA TYR A 178 -2.04 -4.31 14.91
C TYR A 178 -0.58 -4.02 14.57
N GLY A 179 0.20 -3.54 15.55
CA GLY A 179 1.62 -3.23 15.40
C GLY A 179 2.43 -4.44 14.95
N ALA A 180 2.17 -5.62 15.54
CA ALA A 180 2.82 -6.86 15.11
C ALA A 180 2.53 -7.20 13.64
N ALA A 181 1.30 -7.02 13.18
CA ALA A 181 0.94 -7.27 11.78
C ALA A 181 1.60 -6.24 10.83
N LYS A 182 1.70 -4.97 11.23
CA LYS A 182 2.39 -3.93 10.44
C LYS A 182 3.90 -4.10 10.45
N ALA A 183 4.50 -4.56 11.56
CA ALA A 183 5.92 -4.94 11.62
C ALA A 183 6.24 -6.12 10.70
N ALA A 184 5.34 -7.12 10.61
CA ALA A 184 5.47 -8.21 9.65
C ALA A 184 5.44 -7.68 8.20
N LEU A 185 4.52 -6.78 7.88
CA LEU A 185 4.46 -6.14 6.55
C LEU A 185 5.74 -5.37 6.23
N ASP A 186 6.28 -4.61 7.18
CA ASP A 186 7.52 -3.85 7.01
C ASP A 186 8.70 -4.78 6.72
N GLN A 187 8.85 -5.87 7.45
CA GLN A 187 9.91 -6.84 7.23
C GLN A 187 9.78 -7.55 5.88
N LEU A 188 8.56 -7.96 5.49
CA LEU A 188 8.29 -8.54 4.17
C LEU A 188 8.63 -7.55 3.05
N SER A 189 8.29 -6.27 3.24
CA SER A 189 8.60 -5.20 2.28
C SER A 189 10.11 -5.00 2.11
N ALA A 190 10.86 -5.01 3.21
CA ALA A 190 12.31 -4.87 3.20
C ALA A 190 12.99 -6.02 2.48
N VAL A 191 12.55 -7.26 2.72
CA VAL A 191 13.07 -8.45 2.02
C VAL A 191 12.71 -8.40 0.54
N LEU A 192 11.46 -8.07 0.19
CA LEU A 192 11.04 -7.92 -1.21
C LEU A 192 11.88 -6.89 -1.96
N ALA A 193 12.24 -5.78 -1.31
CA ALA A 193 13.08 -4.74 -1.92
C ALA A 193 14.49 -5.25 -2.27
N VAL A 194 15.01 -6.25 -1.53
CA VAL A 194 16.29 -6.90 -1.80
C VAL A 194 16.17 -7.96 -2.90
N GLU A 195 15.09 -8.76 -2.84
CA GLU A 195 14.85 -9.86 -3.81
C GLU A 195 14.45 -9.34 -5.19
N GLU A 196 13.78 -8.17 -5.26
CA GLU A 196 13.28 -7.55 -6.49
C GLU A 196 13.94 -6.17 -6.75
N PRO A 197 15.25 -6.11 -6.99
CA PRO A 197 15.95 -4.84 -7.14
C PRO A 197 15.52 -4.04 -8.39
N GLY A 198 14.76 -4.65 -9.30
CA GLY A 198 14.13 -3.99 -10.45
C GLY A 198 12.87 -3.20 -10.10
N LEU A 199 12.24 -3.49 -8.97
CA LEU A 199 11.04 -2.81 -8.51
C LEU A 199 11.39 -1.66 -7.55
N ARG A 200 10.42 -0.76 -7.36
CA ARG A 200 10.39 0.16 -6.22
C ARG A 200 9.45 -0.41 -5.17
N VAL A 201 9.95 -0.61 -3.96
CA VAL A 201 9.15 -1.10 -2.84
C VAL A 201 9.20 -0.08 -1.72
N TRP A 202 8.06 0.53 -1.43
CA TRP A 202 7.92 1.50 -0.34
C TRP A 202 6.97 0.97 0.71
N TRP A 203 7.36 1.09 1.99
CA TRP A 203 6.46 0.85 3.10
C TRP A 203 6.37 2.13 3.91
N VAL A 204 5.18 2.72 3.88
CA VAL A 204 4.98 4.11 4.29
C VAL A 204 4.06 4.17 5.50
N ASP A 205 4.56 4.79 6.54
CA ASP A 205 3.74 5.26 7.64
C ASP A 205 3.05 6.57 7.21
N PRO A 206 1.71 6.57 7.07
CA PRO A 206 0.97 7.75 6.66
C PRO A 206 0.78 8.78 7.79
N GLY A 207 1.11 8.42 9.04
CA GLY A 207 0.72 9.13 10.24
C GLY A 207 -0.76 8.95 10.59
N ASP A 208 -1.15 9.49 11.73
CA ASP A 208 -2.55 9.48 12.17
C ASP A 208 -3.43 10.32 11.25
N MET A 209 -4.52 9.74 10.80
CA MET A 209 -5.48 10.40 9.92
C MET A 209 -6.91 10.24 10.46
N ARG A 210 -7.76 11.22 10.18
CA ARG A 210 -9.20 11.13 10.46
C ARG A 210 -9.86 10.12 9.52
N THR A 211 -9.91 8.85 9.95
CA THR A 211 -10.48 7.72 9.22
C THR A 211 -11.35 6.87 10.15
N ASP A 212 -12.21 6.03 9.59
CA ASP A 212 -12.99 5.06 10.36
C ASP A 212 -12.09 4.07 11.10
N LEU A 213 -10.93 3.70 10.53
CA LEU A 213 -9.95 2.82 11.18
C LEU A 213 -9.41 3.47 12.46
N TYR A 214 -9.05 4.77 12.38
CA TYR A 214 -8.59 5.52 13.54
C TYR A 214 -9.69 5.65 14.60
N ALA A 215 -10.91 5.99 14.19
CA ALA A 215 -12.05 6.11 15.10
C ALA A 215 -12.38 4.79 15.81
N ALA A 216 -12.23 3.65 15.12
CA ALA A 216 -12.39 2.33 15.73
C ALA A 216 -11.24 1.97 16.68
N ALA A 217 -10.00 2.41 16.38
CA ALA A 217 -8.84 2.19 17.23
C ALA A 217 -8.89 3.00 18.52
N VAL A 218 -9.30 4.27 18.45
CA VAL A 218 -9.30 5.22 19.56
C VAL A 218 -10.67 5.88 19.69
N PRO A 219 -11.71 5.16 20.19
CA PRO A 219 -13.09 5.68 20.27
C PRO A 219 -13.25 6.92 21.16
N THR A 220 -12.27 7.19 22.02
CA THR A 220 -12.25 8.36 22.92
C THR A 220 -11.69 9.63 22.28
N ASP A 221 -11.06 9.52 21.10
CA ASP A 221 -10.59 10.66 20.30
C ASP A 221 -11.58 10.92 19.15
N ASP A 222 -12.17 12.10 19.09
CA ASP A 222 -13.12 12.49 18.03
C ASP A 222 -12.42 12.66 16.66
N GLY A 223 -11.10 12.57 16.61
CA GLY A 223 -10.29 12.72 15.41
C GLY A 223 -10.31 14.12 14.81
N ALA A 224 -10.91 15.13 15.46
CA ALA A 224 -11.06 16.48 14.92
C ALA A 224 -9.71 17.16 14.65
N GLY A 225 -8.69 16.85 15.49
CA GLY A 225 -7.33 17.34 15.34
C GLY A 225 -6.48 16.58 14.31
N ARG A 226 -6.97 15.49 13.72
CA ARG A 226 -6.22 14.66 12.79
C ARG A 226 -6.39 15.14 11.35
N PRO A 227 -5.32 15.10 10.53
CA PRO A 227 -5.42 15.48 9.13
C PRO A 227 -6.38 14.56 8.35
N LEU A 228 -6.98 15.09 7.31
CA LEU A 228 -7.78 14.28 6.39
C LEU A 228 -6.85 13.40 5.52
N PRO A 229 -7.28 12.20 5.12
CA PRO A 229 -6.47 11.31 4.26
C PRO A 229 -5.92 11.99 2.99
N GLY A 230 -6.70 12.89 2.39
CA GLY A 230 -6.28 13.65 1.19
C GLY A 230 -5.04 14.52 1.40
N THR A 231 -4.75 14.97 2.62
CA THR A 231 -3.58 15.80 2.92
C THR A 231 -2.28 15.00 2.94
N VAL A 232 -2.35 13.67 3.09
CA VAL A 232 -1.20 12.77 3.07
C VAL A 232 -0.83 12.35 1.64
N VAL A 233 -1.80 12.33 0.73
CA VAL A 233 -1.61 11.91 -0.67
C VAL A 233 -0.42 12.59 -1.37
N PRO A 234 -0.18 13.91 -1.23
CA PRO A 234 0.99 14.55 -1.86
C PRO A 234 2.33 13.93 -1.46
N ALA A 235 2.48 13.41 -0.23
CA ALA A 235 3.69 12.71 0.19
C ALA A 235 3.89 11.41 -0.59
N LEU A 236 2.82 10.62 -0.75
CA LEU A 236 2.85 9.37 -1.51
C LEU A 236 3.15 9.62 -2.99
N LEU A 237 2.55 10.66 -3.56
CA LEU A 237 2.80 11.05 -4.95
C LEU A 237 4.25 11.52 -5.18
N ARG A 238 4.90 12.14 -4.19
CA ARG A 238 6.33 12.47 -4.29
C ARG A 238 7.23 11.25 -4.43
N LEU A 239 6.93 10.16 -3.70
CA LEU A 239 7.68 8.90 -3.86
C LEU A 239 7.54 8.37 -5.28
N LEU A 240 6.32 8.39 -5.83
CA LEU A 240 6.00 7.98 -7.19
C LEU A 240 6.74 8.86 -8.22
N ASP A 241 6.59 10.17 -8.12
CA ASP A 241 7.13 11.14 -9.08
C ASP A 241 8.67 11.14 -9.08
N ALA A 242 9.28 10.98 -7.92
CA ALA A 242 10.74 10.94 -7.78
C ALA A 242 11.34 9.57 -8.15
N GLY A 243 10.52 8.52 -8.31
CA GLY A 243 11.03 7.14 -8.39
C GLY A 243 11.95 6.82 -7.20
N ALA A 244 11.56 7.25 -6.00
CA ALA A 244 12.38 7.18 -4.80
C ALA A 244 12.96 5.77 -4.58
N ALA A 245 14.11 5.66 -3.92
CA ALA A 245 14.70 4.37 -3.58
C ALA A 245 13.71 3.53 -2.75
N SER A 246 13.80 2.20 -2.86
CA SER A 246 13.04 1.31 -1.99
C SER A 246 13.39 1.58 -0.53
N GLY A 247 12.39 1.59 0.37
CA GLY A 247 12.64 1.88 1.78
C GLY A 247 11.39 2.20 2.59
N ARG A 248 11.61 2.36 3.91
CA ARG A 248 10.61 2.86 4.83
C ARG A 248 10.56 4.38 4.82
N TYR A 249 9.37 4.93 4.75
CA TYR A 249 9.14 6.37 4.75
C TYR A 249 8.05 6.74 5.75
N ALA A 250 8.14 7.95 6.30
CA ALA A 250 7.06 8.57 7.06
C ALA A 250 6.51 9.76 6.25
N ALA A 251 5.22 9.73 5.94
CA ALA A 251 4.58 10.75 5.11
C ALA A 251 4.70 12.17 5.70
N PRO A 252 4.60 12.41 7.03
CA PRO A 252 4.82 13.72 7.60
C PRO A 252 6.19 14.30 7.22
N GLY A 253 7.27 13.50 7.33
CA GLY A 253 8.62 13.94 6.98
C GLY A 253 8.80 14.26 5.50
N LEU A 254 8.06 13.58 4.61
CA LEU A 254 8.05 13.88 3.18
C LEU A 254 7.32 15.19 2.85
N LEU A 255 6.36 15.61 3.67
CA LEU A 255 5.65 16.88 3.51
C LEU A 255 6.49 18.06 3.98
N ASP A 256 7.24 17.90 5.09
CA ASP A 256 8.06 18.98 5.69
C ASP A 256 9.31 19.31 4.86
N GLY A 257 9.89 18.37 4.14
CA GLY A 257 11.05 18.58 3.25
C GLY A 257 10.80 19.43 2.01
N ALA A 258 9.63 20.07 1.91
CA ALA A 258 9.24 20.98 0.83
C ALA A 258 9.47 22.46 1.14
N ARG A 259 10.23 22.80 2.19
CA ARG A 259 10.61 24.18 2.54
C ARG A 259 12.01 24.50 2.08
#